data_ce0de9d20d8bc6081d105aed5d39944d
#
_entry.id   ce0de9d20d8bc6081d105aed5d39944d
#
_cell.length_a   1.000
_cell.length_b   1.000
_cell.length_c   1.000
_cell.angle_alpha   90.00
_cell.angle_beta   90.00
_cell.angle_gamma   90.00
#
_symmetry.space_group_name_H-M   'P 1'
#
loop_
_entity.id
_entity.type
_entity.pdbx_description
1 polymer ?
#
loop_
_entity_poly.entity_id
_entity_poly.type
_entity_poly.pdbx_seq_one_letter_code
_entity_poly.pdbx_strand_id
1 'polypeptide(L)'
;LLQSLNLIEHFDMTTLGLNTAEGIHVMVEAKKLAFADRESFLADPDFVDVPIEGLISKEYAADRVRLIDIERAPNKVSTGDPWAYQDRPADPKSPFKRTDPKSRERHSETTHYCVIDRWGNAVDGLQSLSSNFGSQVVCPGTGMLLNNRMNYWHLDADHVDCLQPGKRVRHTMNPVMVFNAPPEDGG
;
A
#
# COMPACT_ATOMS: atom_id res chain seq x y z
N LEU A 1 2.08 1.10 3.41
CA LEU A 1 2.07 1.83 4.68
C LEU A 1 3.50 2.01 5.22
N LEU A 2 4.25 0.92 5.50
CA LEU A 2 5.60 0.99 6.09
C LEU A 2 6.54 1.89 5.28
N GLN A 3 6.54 1.77 3.95
CA GLN A 3 7.33 2.66 3.08
C GLN A 3 6.94 4.14 3.26
N SER A 4 5.65 4.46 3.36
CA SER A 4 5.22 5.84 3.61
C SER A 4 5.70 6.35 4.95
N LEU A 5 5.66 5.52 6.00
CA LEU A 5 6.18 5.87 7.32
C LEU A 5 7.69 6.11 7.29
N ASN A 6 8.46 5.24 6.60
CA ASN A 6 9.89 5.42 6.42
C ASN A 6 10.25 6.71 5.68
N LEU A 7 9.40 7.20 4.77
CA LEU A 7 9.59 8.50 4.13
C LEU A 7 9.29 9.66 5.07
N ILE A 8 8.17 9.57 5.81
CA ILE A 8 7.69 10.64 6.70
C ILE A 8 8.64 10.85 7.89
N GLU A 9 9.30 9.82 8.39
CA GLU A 9 10.21 9.93 9.53
C GLU A 9 11.44 10.83 9.28
N HIS A 10 11.74 11.18 8.02
CA HIS A 10 12.77 12.15 7.67
C HIS A 10 12.38 13.61 7.92
N PHE A 11 11.14 13.87 8.31
CA PHE A 11 10.61 15.20 8.60
C PHE A 11 10.25 15.33 10.07
N ASP A 12 10.48 16.47 10.65
CA ASP A 12 9.98 16.79 11.99
C ASP A 12 8.49 17.12 11.93
N MET A 13 7.66 16.07 11.98
CA MET A 13 6.20 16.20 11.93
C MET A 13 5.64 16.97 13.14
N THR A 14 6.39 17.04 14.25
CA THR A 14 5.97 17.83 15.42
C THR A 14 6.06 19.32 15.12
N THR A 15 7.15 19.75 14.50
CA THR A 15 7.34 21.15 14.06
C THR A 15 6.42 21.51 12.91
N LEU A 16 6.21 20.62 11.94
CA LEU A 16 5.27 20.83 10.83
C LEU A 16 3.82 20.95 11.31
N GLY A 17 3.48 20.26 12.38
CA GLY A 17 2.17 20.33 13.02
C GLY A 17 1.09 19.44 12.39
N LEU A 18 0.12 19.06 13.20
CA LEU A 18 -1.02 18.25 12.78
C LEU A 18 -2.03 19.10 11.99
N ASN A 19 -2.47 18.61 10.84
CA ASN A 19 -3.44 19.25 9.95
C ASN A 19 -3.02 20.64 9.40
N THR A 20 -1.73 20.93 9.38
CA THR A 20 -1.19 22.08 8.66
C THR A 20 -1.04 21.78 7.18
N ALA A 21 -0.93 22.80 6.35
CA ALA A 21 -0.69 22.65 4.93
C ALA A 21 0.64 21.92 4.66
N GLU A 22 1.69 22.26 5.40
CA GLU A 22 3.01 21.68 5.30
C GLU A 22 3.02 20.19 5.71
N GLY A 23 2.41 19.87 6.86
CA GLY A 23 2.30 18.49 7.33
C GLY A 23 1.48 17.59 6.37
N ILE A 24 0.35 18.11 5.89
CA ILE A 24 -0.47 17.40 4.89
C ILE A 24 0.32 17.24 3.58
N HIS A 25 1.04 18.27 3.13
CA HIS A 25 1.85 18.21 1.92
C HIS A 25 2.89 17.08 2.00
N VAL A 26 3.67 17.00 3.06
CA VAL A 26 4.67 15.94 3.27
C VAL A 26 4.02 14.56 3.24
N MET A 27 2.90 14.37 3.95
CA MET A 27 2.18 13.10 3.96
C MET A 27 1.67 12.69 2.56
N VAL A 28 1.17 13.65 1.78
CA VAL A 28 0.68 13.41 0.42
C VAL A 28 1.82 13.05 -0.51
N GLU A 29 2.94 13.78 -0.47
CA GLU A 29 4.10 13.52 -1.33
C GLU A 29 4.75 12.16 -1.01
N ALA A 30 4.91 11.83 0.28
CA ALA A 30 5.38 10.50 0.70
C ALA A 30 4.45 9.39 0.19
N LYS A 31 3.14 9.59 0.28
CA LYS A 31 2.15 8.64 -0.24
C LYS A 31 2.24 8.50 -1.76
N LYS A 32 2.43 9.58 -2.52
CA LYS A 32 2.59 9.54 -3.98
C LYS A 32 3.79 8.69 -4.38
N LEU A 33 4.94 8.84 -3.71
CA LEU A 33 6.14 8.03 -3.93
C LEU A 33 5.88 6.55 -3.65
N ALA A 34 5.31 6.24 -2.48
CA ALA A 34 4.99 4.87 -2.09
C ALA A 34 3.95 4.22 -3.03
N PHE A 35 3.01 4.98 -3.55
CA PHE A 35 2.01 4.47 -4.50
C PHE A 35 2.58 4.26 -5.90
N ALA A 36 3.53 5.07 -6.35
CA ALA A 36 4.24 4.82 -7.59
C ALA A 36 4.97 3.48 -7.57
N ASP A 37 5.66 3.19 -6.47
CA ASP A 37 6.34 1.92 -6.26
C ASP A 37 5.34 0.75 -6.10
N ARG A 38 4.26 0.96 -5.34
CA ARG A 38 3.19 -0.02 -5.18
C ARG A 38 2.60 -0.47 -6.51
N GLU A 39 2.31 0.46 -7.42
CA GLU A 39 1.74 0.12 -8.72
C GLU A 39 2.70 -0.72 -9.58
N SER A 40 3.99 -0.54 -9.41
CA SER A 40 5.01 -1.21 -10.22
C SER A 40 5.49 -2.55 -9.65
N PHE A 41 5.45 -2.72 -8.32
CA PHE A 41 6.10 -3.86 -7.67
C PHE A 41 5.15 -4.74 -6.86
N LEU A 42 4.02 -4.21 -6.37
CA LEU A 42 3.19 -4.97 -5.43
C LEU A 42 2.19 -5.87 -6.15
N ALA A 43 2.39 -7.17 -6.00
CA ALA A 43 1.51 -8.22 -6.52
C ALA A 43 1.60 -9.47 -5.63
N ASP A 44 1.03 -10.59 -6.06
CA ASP A 44 1.10 -11.85 -5.34
C ASP A 44 2.51 -12.46 -5.42
N PRO A 45 3.24 -12.60 -4.29
CA PRO A 45 4.60 -13.11 -4.29
C PRO A 45 4.73 -14.59 -4.68
N ASP A 46 3.62 -15.35 -4.71
CA ASP A 46 3.63 -16.72 -5.21
C ASP A 46 3.72 -16.78 -6.75
N PHE A 47 3.50 -15.65 -7.43
CA PHE A 47 3.47 -15.54 -8.90
C PHE A 47 4.55 -14.63 -9.47
N VAL A 48 4.96 -13.62 -8.71
CA VAL A 48 5.95 -12.65 -9.15
C VAL A 48 6.93 -12.32 -8.04
N ASP A 49 8.12 -11.94 -8.43
CA ASP A 49 9.13 -11.52 -7.47
C ASP A 49 8.87 -10.08 -7.00
N VAL A 50 8.72 -9.90 -5.68
CA VAL A 50 8.42 -8.62 -5.05
C VAL A 50 9.60 -8.18 -4.18
N PRO A 51 10.21 -7.00 -4.40
CA PRO A 51 11.35 -6.51 -3.64
C PRO A 51 10.94 -5.94 -2.27
N ILE A 52 10.39 -6.79 -1.39
CA ILE A 52 9.81 -6.35 -0.12
C ILE A 52 10.86 -5.67 0.76
N GLU A 53 12.03 -6.30 0.93
CA GLU A 53 13.11 -5.78 1.77
C GLU A 53 13.59 -4.41 1.28
N GLY A 54 13.83 -4.29 -0.02
CA GLY A 54 14.22 -3.02 -0.64
C GLY A 54 13.16 -1.94 -0.50
N LEU A 55 11.88 -2.27 -0.73
CA LEU A 55 10.77 -1.32 -0.61
C LEU A 55 10.61 -0.72 0.80
N ILE A 56 10.97 -1.47 1.84
CA ILE A 56 10.86 -1.04 3.24
C ILE A 56 12.21 -0.69 3.87
N SER A 57 13.32 -0.73 3.11
CA SER A 57 14.63 -0.36 3.64
C SER A 57 14.71 1.14 3.95
N LYS A 58 15.48 1.49 4.95
CA LYS A 58 15.71 2.88 5.36
C LYS A 58 16.57 3.64 4.34
N GLU A 59 17.52 2.95 3.74
CA GLU A 59 18.38 3.48 2.69
C GLU A 59 17.58 3.87 1.44
N TYR A 60 16.67 3.02 1.02
CA TYR A 60 15.75 3.34 -0.08
C TYR A 60 14.87 4.55 0.26
N ALA A 61 14.33 4.60 1.47
CA ALA A 61 13.54 5.75 1.90
C ALA A 61 14.37 7.03 1.91
N ALA A 62 15.63 6.98 2.38
CA ALA A 62 16.55 8.12 2.40
C ALA A 62 16.86 8.67 0.99
N ASP A 63 16.91 7.79 -0.02
CA ASP A 63 17.09 8.25 -1.40
C ASP A 63 15.79 8.80 -1.99
N ARG A 64 14.65 8.14 -1.71
CA ARG A 64 13.37 8.57 -2.24
C ARG A 64 12.87 9.88 -1.65
N VAL A 65 13.15 10.15 -0.37
CA VAL A 65 12.71 11.38 0.31
C VAL A 65 13.29 12.64 -0.33
N ARG A 66 14.44 12.57 -0.97
CA ARG A 66 15.07 13.69 -1.71
C ARG A 66 14.22 14.22 -2.87
N LEU A 67 13.22 13.44 -3.30
CA LEU A 67 12.26 13.85 -4.33
C LEU A 67 11.08 14.64 -3.78
N ILE A 68 10.96 14.77 -2.46
CA ILE A 68 9.94 15.58 -1.81
C ILE A 68 10.47 17.01 -1.68
N ASP A 69 9.86 17.92 -2.44
CA ASP A 69 10.05 19.35 -2.29
C ASP A 69 8.94 19.86 -1.37
N ILE A 70 9.31 20.46 -0.22
CA ILE A 70 8.34 20.92 0.79
C ILE A 70 7.52 22.13 0.35
N GLU A 71 7.99 22.87 -0.66
CA GLU A 71 7.33 24.06 -1.17
C GLU A 71 6.50 23.78 -2.43
N ARG A 72 6.77 22.69 -3.12
CA ARG A 72 6.19 22.44 -4.43
C ARG A 72 5.86 20.97 -4.67
N ALA A 73 4.61 20.71 -5.04
CA ALA A 73 4.19 19.38 -5.48
C ALA A 73 4.63 19.11 -6.94
N PRO A 74 5.37 18.02 -7.22
CA PRO A 74 5.69 17.65 -8.58
C PRO A 74 4.43 17.16 -9.31
N ASN A 75 4.35 17.48 -10.60
CA ASN A 75 3.25 17.03 -11.47
C ASN A 75 3.28 15.52 -11.74
N LYS A 76 4.45 14.91 -11.65
CA LYS A 76 4.64 13.48 -11.91
C LYS A 76 5.65 12.90 -10.93
N VAL A 77 5.32 11.73 -10.41
CA VAL A 77 6.18 10.94 -9.54
C VAL A 77 6.50 9.62 -10.23
N SER A 78 7.78 9.30 -10.34
CA SER A 78 8.25 8.04 -10.94
C SER A 78 8.54 6.98 -9.89
N THR A 79 8.40 5.75 -10.30
CA THR A 79 8.84 4.56 -9.56
C THR A 79 10.35 4.59 -9.36
N GLY A 80 10.81 4.19 -8.17
CA GLY A 80 12.22 3.99 -7.87
C GLY A 80 12.74 2.62 -8.30
N ASP A 81 13.92 2.28 -7.79
CA ASP A 81 14.51 0.96 -7.96
C ASP A 81 14.83 0.33 -6.59
N PRO A 82 13.87 -0.36 -5.97
CA PRO A 82 14.08 -0.99 -4.68
C PRO A 82 15.00 -2.21 -4.71
N TRP A 83 15.24 -2.79 -5.90
CA TRP A 83 16.13 -3.96 -6.03
C TRP A 83 17.57 -3.65 -5.67
N ALA A 84 17.99 -2.40 -5.83
CA ALA A 84 19.34 -1.94 -5.46
C ALA A 84 19.58 -1.88 -3.93
N TYR A 85 18.52 -2.07 -3.12
CA TYR A 85 18.52 -1.92 -1.67
C TYR A 85 18.20 -3.23 -0.93
N GLN A 86 18.45 -4.35 -1.57
CA GLN A 86 18.35 -5.69 -0.96
C GLN A 86 19.40 -6.61 -1.54
N ASP A 87 19.79 -7.65 -0.78
CA ASP A 87 20.85 -8.58 -1.18
C ASP A 87 20.48 -9.48 -2.36
N ARG A 88 19.18 -9.73 -2.53
CA ARG A 88 18.68 -10.61 -3.58
C ARG A 88 18.32 -9.82 -4.84
N PRO A 89 18.92 -10.16 -6.01
CA PRO A 89 18.54 -9.55 -7.27
C PRO A 89 17.14 -9.98 -7.73
N ALA A 90 16.56 -9.19 -8.63
CA ALA A 90 15.30 -9.53 -9.27
C ALA A 90 15.41 -10.86 -10.04
N ASP A 91 14.36 -11.69 -10.00
CA ASP A 91 14.24 -12.81 -10.94
C ASP A 91 14.01 -12.24 -12.36
N PRO A 92 14.94 -12.49 -13.31
CA PRO A 92 14.81 -11.95 -14.67
C PRO A 92 13.58 -12.48 -15.42
N LYS A 93 12.92 -13.52 -14.91
CA LYS A 93 11.67 -14.08 -15.48
C LYS A 93 10.42 -13.43 -14.87
N SER A 94 10.57 -12.70 -13.77
CA SER A 94 9.43 -12.03 -13.14
C SER A 94 8.96 -10.89 -14.05
N PRO A 95 7.66 -10.80 -14.38
CA PRO A 95 7.14 -9.70 -15.16
C PRO A 95 7.35 -8.38 -14.40
N PHE A 96 7.88 -7.40 -15.09
CA PHE A 96 8.05 -6.06 -14.55
C PHE A 96 7.77 -5.02 -15.64
N LYS A 97 6.71 -4.26 -15.42
CA LYS A 97 6.40 -3.10 -16.26
C LYS A 97 6.15 -1.89 -15.38
N ARG A 98 6.99 -0.87 -15.57
CA ARG A 98 6.71 0.43 -14.95
C ARG A 98 5.38 0.97 -15.47
N THR A 99 4.47 1.21 -14.54
CA THR A 99 3.18 1.85 -14.85
C THR A 99 3.11 3.18 -14.14
N ASP A 100 2.70 4.20 -14.89
CA ASP A 100 2.29 5.45 -14.26
C ASP A 100 0.99 5.20 -13.47
N PRO A 101 0.91 5.66 -12.23
CA PRO A 101 -0.31 5.57 -11.46
C PRO A 101 -1.45 6.24 -12.23
N LYS A 102 -2.40 5.45 -12.72
CA LYS A 102 -3.62 6.03 -13.31
C LYS A 102 -4.54 6.42 -12.18
N SER A 103 -4.85 7.70 -12.05
CA SER A 103 -5.93 8.15 -11.20
C SER A 103 -7.24 7.56 -11.75
N ARG A 104 -7.78 6.58 -11.05
CA ARG A 104 -9.15 6.13 -11.28
C ARG A 104 -9.98 6.73 -10.16
N GLU A 105 -10.90 7.60 -10.48
CA GLU A 105 -11.95 7.96 -9.54
C GLU A 105 -12.69 6.69 -9.13
N ARG A 106 -12.61 6.36 -7.86
CA ARG A 106 -13.30 5.21 -7.29
C ARG A 106 -13.99 5.65 -6.04
N HIS A 107 -15.29 5.59 -6.04
CA HIS A 107 -16.05 5.57 -4.81
C HIS A 107 -15.76 4.22 -4.14
N SER A 108 -15.06 4.24 -3.03
CA SER A 108 -14.71 3.03 -2.28
C SER A 108 -15.35 3.13 -0.91
N GLU A 109 -16.06 2.09 -0.53
CA GLU A 109 -16.65 1.98 0.80
C GLU A 109 -15.97 0.87 1.58
N THR A 110 -15.56 1.21 2.78
CA THR A 110 -14.83 0.30 3.68
C THR A 110 -15.28 0.58 5.09
N THR A 111 -15.53 -0.45 5.85
CA THR A 111 -15.78 -0.39 7.28
C THR A 111 -14.53 -0.83 8.02
N HIS A 112 -14.14 -0.05 9.02
CA HIS A 112 -13.07 -0.36 9.95
C HIS A 112 -13.66 -0.46 11.36
N TYR A 113 -13.22 -1.45 12.12
CA TYR A 113 -13.59 -1.60 13.52
C TYR A 113 -12.42 -2.13 14.33
N CYS A 114 -12.29 -1.65 15.56
CA CYS A 114 -11.34 -2.18 16.53
C CYS A 114 -12.05 -2.46 17.86
N VAL A 115 -11.63 -3.53 18.49
CA VAL A 115 -12.18 -3.98 19.77
C VAL A 115 -11.03 -4.39 20.68
N ILE A 116 -11.08 -3.92 21.91
CA ILE A 116 -10.16 -4.38 22.98
C ILE A 116 -11.02 -4.88 24.12
N ASP A 117 -10.73 -6.09 24.57
CA ASP A 117 -11.44 -6.67 25.72
C ASP A 117 -10.76 -6.31 27.07
N ARG A 118 -11.37 -6.73 28.18
CA ARG A 118 -10.86 -6.45 29.53
C ARG A 118 -9.54 -7.17 29.86
N TRP A 119 -9.13 -8.13 29.07
CA TRP A 119 -7.88 -8.88 29.26
C TRP A 119 -6.75 -8.38 28.35
N GLY A 120 -7.01 -7.32 27.54
CA GLY A 120 -6.02 -6.76 26.64
C GLY A 120 -5.97 -7.41 25.25
N ASN A 121 -6.85 -8.38 24.96
CA ASN A 121 -6.94 -8.91 23.59
C ASN A 121 -7.47 -7.83 22.67
N ALA A 122 -6.76 -7.59 21.56
CA ALA A 122 -7.09 -6.55 20.60
C ALA A 122 -7.40 -7.17 19.24
N VAL A 123 -8.45 -6.68 18.59
CA VAL A 123 -8.81 -7.01 17.21
C VAL A 123 -8.93 -5.74 16.41
N ASP A 124 -8.24 -5.69 15.27
CA ASP A 124 -8.40 -4.66 14.26
C ASP A 124 -8.93 -5.31 12.98
N GLY A 125 -10.14 -4.93 12.56
CA GLY A 125 -10.81 -5.54 11.43
C GLY A 125 -11.20 -4.52 10.36
N LEU A 126 -10.93 -4.88 9.09
CA LEU A 126 -11.40 -4.13 7.94
C LEU A 126 -12.27 -5.02 7.05
N GLN A 127 -13.39 -4.46 6.60
CA GLN A 127 -14.29 -5.12 5.67
C GLN A 127 -14.63 -4.16 4.53
N SER A 128 -14.52 -4.64 3.31
CA SER A 128 -14.75 -3.80 2.13
C SER A 128 -15.29 -4.60 0.96
N LEU A 129 -16.30 -4.05 0.32
CA LEU A 129 -16.79 -4.51 -0.99
C LEU A 129 -16.06 -3.84 -2.16
N SER A 130 -15.22 -2.85 -1.90
CA SER A 130 -14.48 -1.98 -2.83
C SER A 130 -15.33 -0.85 -3.44
N SER A 131 -16.44 -1.12 -4.09
CA SER A 131 -17.42 -0.11 -4.55
C SER A 131 -18.73 -0.28 -3.80
N ASN A 132 -19.61 0.72 -3.87
CA ASN A 132 -20.98 0.64 -3.35
C ASN A 132 -21.66 -0.63 -3.86
N PHE A 133 -22.14 -1.47 -2.95
CA PHE A 133 -22.71 -2.78 -3.25
C PHE A 133 -21.78 -3.74 -4.02
N GLY A 134 -20.45 -3.51 -3.98
CA GLY A 134 -19.42 -4.37 -4.58
C GLY A 134 -19.66 -4.62 -6.07
N SER A 135 -19.74 -5.90 -6.44
CA SER A 135 -20.06 -6.33 -7.81
C SER A 135 -21.56 -6.24 -8.15
N GLN A 136 -22.40 -5.86 -7.19
CA GLN A 136 -23.88 -5.90 -7.29
C GLN A 136 -24.45 -7.32 -7.50
N VAL A 137 -23.65 -8.34 -7.21
CA VAL A 137 -24.04 -9.75 -7.28
C VAL A 137 -24.20 -10.30 -5.87
N VAL A 138 -25.34 -10.86 -5.59
CA VAL A 138 -25.62 -11.58 -4.34
C VAL A 138 -25.36 -13.07 -4.55
N CYS A 139 -24.59 -13.67 -3.67
CA CYS A 139 -24.34 -15.11 -3.71
C CYS A 139 -25.62 -15.86 -3.35
N PRO A 140 -26.15 -16.71 -4.24
CA PRO A 140 -27.39 -17.46 -4.00
C PRO A 140 -27.33 -18.28 -2.72
N GLY A 141 -28.41 -18.28 -1.95
CA GLY A 141 -28.56 -19.05 -0.71
C GLY A 141 -27.85 -18.47 0.52
N THR A 142 -27.04 -17.42 0.37
CA THR A 142 -26.29 -16.81 1.51
C THR A 142 -26.72 -15.38 1.82
N GLY A 143 -27.28 -14.66 0.86
CA GLY A 143 -27.58 -13.24 0.96
C GLY A 143 -26.34 -12.33 0.96
N MET A 144 -25.13 -12.87 0.80
CA MET A 144 -23.89 -12.10 0.80
C MET A 144 -23.65 -11.40 -0.54
N LEU A 145 -23.34 -10.11 -0.47
CA LEU A 145 -22.86 -9.34 -1.62
C LEU A 145 -21.40 -9.69 -1.90
N LEU A 146 -21.09 -9.94 -3.16
CA LEU A 146 -19.72 -10.17 -3.60
C LEU A 146 -19.00 -8.84 -3.84
N ASN A 147 -17.72 -8.79 -3.45
CA ASN A 147 -16.88 -7.63 -3.72
C ASN A 147 -16.55 -7.51 -5.22
N ASN A 148 -16.06 -6.33 -5.64
CA ASN A 148 -15.59 -6.09 -7.01
C ASN A 148 -14.07 -5.85 -7.09
N ARG A 149 -13.28 -6.48 -6.21
CA ARG A 149 -11.82 -6.34 -6.18
C ARG A 149 -11.13 -6.73 -7.47
N MET A 150 -11.76 -7.52 -8.32
CA MET A 150 -11.22 -7.88 -9.64
C MET A 150 -10.93 -6.66 -10.53
N ASN A 151 -11.50 -5.50 -10.25
CA ASN A 151 -11.20 -4.27 -10.99
C ASN A 151 -9.78 -3.70 -10.71
N TYR A 152 -9.04 -4.27 -9.76
CA TYR A 152 -7.62 -3.95 -9.52
C TYR A 152 -6.67 -4.73 -10.44
N TRP A 153 -7.12 -5.80 -11.06
CA TRP A 153 -6.33 -6.56 -12.02
C TRP A 153 -5.99 -5.74 -13.26
N HIS A 154 -4.83 -6.06 -13.83
CA HIS A 154 -4.43 -5.61 -15.16
C HIS A 154 -4.67 -6.74 -16.17
N LEU A 155 -5.03 -6.36 -17.40
CA LEU A 155 -5.17 -7.31 -18.51
C LEU A 155 -3.90 -7.40 -19.37
N ASP A 156 -2.90 -6.59 -19.07
CA ASP A 156 -1.59 -6.60 -19.69
C ASP A 156 -0.77 -7.76 -19.07
N ALA A 157 -0.37 -8.73 -19.90
CA ALA A 157 0.35 -9.92 -19.45
C ALA A 157 1.72 -9.61 -18.84
N ASP A 158 2.33 -8.48 -19.23
CA ASP A 158 3.63 -8.05 -18.74
C ASP A 158 3.54 -7.26 -17.43
N HIS A 159 2.32 -7.01 -16.93
CA HIS A 159 2.14 -6.31 -15.67
C HIS A 159 2.25 -7.28 -14.48
N VAL A 160 2.97 -6.87 -13.41
CA VAL A 160 3.13 -7.69 -12.19
C VAL A 160 1.80 -8.16 -11.60
N ASP A 161 0.76 -7.34 -11.69
CA ASP A 161 -0.59 -7.60 -11.19
C ASP A 161 -1.56 -8.01 -12.32
N CYS A 162 -1.07 -8.75 -13.32
CA CYS A 162 -1.90 -9.33 -14.38
C CYS A 162 -2.85 -10.39 -13.82
N LEU A 163 -4.09 -10.41 -14.34
CA LEU A 163 -5.09 -11.41 -13.99
C LEU A 163 -4.62 -12.81 -14.40
N GLN A 164 -4.56 -13.71 -13.42
CA GLN A 164 -4.20 -15.12 -13.62
C GLN A 164 -5.02 -16.03 -12.70
N PRO A 165 -5.32 -17.27 -13.12
CA PRO A 165 -5.98 -18.25 -12.26
C PRO A 165 -5.17 -18.51 -10.97
N GLY A 166 -5.84 -18.54 -9.82
CA GLY A 166 -5.23 -18.83 -8.53
C GLY A 166 -4.42 -17.68 -7.90
N LYS A 167 -4.15 -16.61 -8.65
CA LYS A 167 -3.41 -15.44 -8.17
C LYS A 167 -4.27 -14.54 -7.30
N ARG A 168 -3.71 -14.08 -6.19
CA ARG A 168 -4.37 -13.11 -5.30
C ARG A 168 -4.30 -11.70 -5.89
N VAL A 169 -5.44 -11.00 -5.88
CA VAL A 169 -5.46 -9.60 -6.29
C VAL A 169 -4.78 -8.73 -5.23
N ARG A 170 -4.09 -7.70 -5.67
CA ARG A 170 -3.51 -6.69 -4.79
C ARG A 170 -4.58 -6.09 -3.86
N HIS A 171 -4.27 -6.00 -2.59
CA HIS A 171 -5.19 -5.57 -1.56
C HIS A 171 -4.93 -4.12 -1.12
N THR A 172 -5.96 -3.44 -0.59
CA THR A 172 -5.88 -2.04 -0.12
C THR A 172 -6.16 -1.90 1.38
N MET A 173 -6.56 -2.97 2.06
CA MET A 173 -6.83 -2.97 3.49
C MET A 173 -5.53 -3.20 4.25
N ASN A 174 -5.27 -2.33 5.22
CA ASN A 174 -4.08 -2.37 6.06
C ASN A 174 -4.52 -2.20 7.52
N PRO A 175 -4.91 -3.28 8.23
CA PRO A 175 -5.12 -3.21 9.66
C PRO A 175 -3.81 -2.86 10.36
N VAL A 176 -3.87 -1.96 11.34
CA VAL A 176 -2.68 -1.44 12.04
C VAL A 176 -2.95 -1.33 13.52
N MET A 177 -2.05 -1.90 14.33
CA MET A 177 -2.02 -1.69 15.77
C MET A 177 -0.76 -0.91 16.14
N VAL A 178 -0.89 0.07 17.03
CA VAL A 178 0.22 0.88 17.53
C VAL A 178 0.31 0.67 19.03
N PHE A 179 1.50 0.33 19.51
CA PHE A 179 1.80 0.11 20.91
C PHE A 179 2.82 1.14 21.40
N ASN A 180 2.69 1.56 22.66
CA ASN A 180 3.64 2.46 23.31
C ASN A 180 4.99 1.80 23.65
N ALA A 181 5.01 0.47 23.69
CA ALA A 181 6.20 -0.35 23.86
C ALA A 181 6.10 -1.59 22.97
N PRO A 182 7.22 -2.21 22.56
CA PRO A 182 7.14 -3.51 21.91
C PRO A 182 6.41 -4.47 22.87
N PRO A 183 5.58 -5.40 22.33
CA PRO A 183 4.97 -6.44 23.17
C PRO A 183 6.10 -7.19 23.90
N GLU A 184 5.98 -7.35 25.21
CA GLU A 184 6.89 -8.19 25.96
C GLU A 184 6.81 -9.61 25.38
N ASP A 185 7.99 -10.24 25.18
CA ASP A 185 8.09 -11.56 24.56
C ASP A 185 7.17 -12.55 25.28
N GLY A 186 6.10 -12.99 24.64
CA GLY A 186 5.22 -14.05 25.13
C GLY A 186 3.75 -13.73 25.24
N GLY A 187 3.25 -12.64 24.66
CA GLY A 187 1.82 -12.35 24.54
C GLY A 187 1.24 -12.79 23.20
#